data_37a5545a5ee583c6c6d22f6bcfc06b24
#
_entry.id   37a5545a5ee583c6c6d22f6bcfc06b24
#
_cell.length_a   1.000
_cell.length_b   1.000
_cell.length_c   1.000
_cell.angle_alpha   90.00
_cell.angle_beta   90.00
_cell.angle_gamma   90.00
#
_symmetry.space_group_name_H-M   'P 1'
#
loop_
_entity.id
_entity.type
_entity.pdbx_description
1 polymer ?
#
loop_
_entity_poly.entity_id
_entity_poly.type
_entity_poly.pdbx_seq_one_letter_code
_entity_poly.pdbx_strand_id
1 'polypeptide(L)'
;MPISRRGLIVFLTSAPALALASPCCGPMTPQGARLAALLDGTGVDHLWLAGDKVDWETGESRGAWNDGRAHTHCSAFVASVAKRLGIYVLRPPDHSAVLLANAQMGWLGSATAAGAGWRPLPDPAAAQTRANQGDLVLAASENPDPDMPGHIAIVRPSDVDATTLEEQGPFVTQAGGHNALSTPLARGFRNHRGAWLPGGGGSIRFFAHSIEWPQGR
;
A
#
# COMPACT_ATOMS: atom_id res chain seq x y z
N MET A 1 71.91 -21.87 -30.68
CA MET A 1 70.58 -21.24 -31.02
C MET A 1 69.74 -21.30 -29.77
N PRO A 2 69.37 -20.16 -29.12
CA PRO A 2 68.46 -20.14 -27.97
C PRO A 2 67.02 -20.02 -28.42
N ILE A 3 66.14 -20.89 -27.89
CA ILE A 3 64.71 -20.90 -28.12
C ILE A 3 64.05 -19.90 -27.16
N SER A 4 63.48 -18.84 -27.73
CA SER A 4 62.71 -17.80 -26.98
C SER A 4 61.34 -18.36 -26.56
N ARG A 5 61.09 -18.50 -25.26
CA ARG A 5 59.77 -18.76 -24.72
C ARG A 5 58.96 -17.46 -24.67
N ARG A 6 57.99 -17.29 -25.55
CA ARG A 6 57.00 -16.21 -25.46
C ARG A 6 55.97 -16.57 -24.38
N GLY A 7 56.00 -15.86 -23.26
CA GLY A 7 54.99 -15.98 -22.19
C GLY A 7 53.66 -15.35 -22.68
N LEU A 8 52.58 -16.14 -22.68
CA LEU A 8 51.23 -15.69 -22.94
C LEU A 8 50.70 -15.02 -21.66
N ILE A 9 50.50 -13.70 -21.71
CA ILE A 9 49.85 -12.95 -20.62
C ILE A 9 48.33 -12.99 -20.88
N VAL A 10 47.61 -13.74 -20.04
CA VAL A 10 46.15 -13.77 -20.05
C VAL A 10 45.64 -12.64 -19.15
N PHE A 11 45.04 -11.61 -19.75
CA PHE A 11 44.34 -10.59 -19.01
C PHE A 11 42.96 -11.12 -18.61
N LEU A 12 42.78 -11.44 -17.33
CA LEU A 12 41.48 -11.71 -16.72
C LEU A 12 40.76 -10.35 -16.55
N THR A 13 39.84 -10.05 -17.42
CA THR A 13 38.91 -8.92 -17.25
C THR A 13 37.83 -9.34 -16.27
N SER A 14 37.92 -8.89 -15.03
CA SER A 14 36.82 -8.99 -14.06
C SER A 14 35.70 -8.02 -14.49
N ALA A 15 34.56 -8.56 -14.97
CA ALA A 15 33.36 -7.77 -15.15
C ALA A 15 32.87 -7.27 -13.79
N PRO A 16 32.49 -5.99 -13.65
CA PRO A 16 31.90 -5.50 -12.43
C PRO A 16 30.58 -6.26 -12.20
N ALA A 17 30.47 -6.95 -11.08
CA ALA A 17 29.20 -7.49 -10.62
C ALA A 17 28.29 -6.27 -10.33
N LEU A 18 27.19 -6.13 -11.08
CA LEU A 18 26.12 -5.22 -10.73
C LEU A 18 25.60 -5.65 -9.35
N ALA A 19 25.95 -4.91 -8.32
CA ALA A 19 25.34 -5.06 -7.01
C ALA A 19 23.86 -4.70 -7.15
N LEU A 20 22.99 -5.72 -7.15
CA LEU A 20 21.55 -5.50 -6.99
C LEU A 20 21.37 -4.81 -5.64
N ALA A 21 20.69 -3.65 -5.65
CA ALA A 21 20.34 -2.95 -4.43
C ALA A 21 19.57 -3.93 -3.52
N SER A 22 20.04 -4.10 -2.29
CA SER A 22 19.36 -4.98 -1.34
C SER A 22 17.99 -4.40 -1.02
N PRO A 23 16.93 -5.22 -0.98
CA PRO A 23 15.60 -4.75 -0.58
C PRO A 23 15.67 -4.06 0.78
N CYS A 24 15.00 -2.90 0.90
CA CYS A 24 14.75 -2.32 2.20
C CYS A 24 13.80 -3.23 2.99
N CYS A 25 13.86 -3.16 4.29
CA CYS A 25 12.74 -3.56 5.14
C CYS A 25 12.53 -5.09 5.24
N GLY A 26 13.57 -5.87 4.97
CA GLY A 26 13.58 -7.33 5.08
C GLY A 26 12.88 -8.06 3.93
N PRO A 27 13.11 -9.36 3.80
CA PRO A 27 12.53 -10.18 2.75
C PRO A 27 11.02 -10.37 2.97
N MET A 28 10.28 -10.56 1.88
CA MET A 28 8.89 -10.96 1.93
C MET A 28 8.75 -12.37 2.52
N THR A 29 7.97 -12.49 3.59
CA THR A 29 7.67 -13.79 4.21
C THR A 29 6.61 -14.56 3.40
N PRO A 30 6.38 -15.87 3.67
CA PRO A 30 5.25 -16.58 3.09
C PRO A 30 3.90 -15.92 3.35
N GLN A 31 3.70 -15.28 4.51
CA GLN A 31 2.51 -14.52 4.85
C GLN A 31 2.40 -13.24 4.03
N GLY A 32 3.53 -12.52 3.84
CA GLY A 32 3.61 -11.38 2.93
C GLY A 32 3.25 -11.77 1.49
N ALA A 33 3.75 -12.89 1.01
CA ALA A 33 3.40 -13.40 -0.33
C ALA A 33 1.90 -13.75 -0.44
N ARG A 34 1.29 -14.32 0.61
CA ARG A 34 -0.16 -14.56 0.66
C ARG A 34 -0.96 -13.24 0.61
N LEU A 35 -0.52 -12.21 1.33
CA LEU A 35 -1.15 -10.90 1.28
C LEU A 35 -1.03 -10.29 -0.11
N ALA A 36 0.16 -10.33 -0.74
CA ALA A 36 0.35 -9.85 -2.09
C ALA A 36 -0.59 -10.53 -3.10
N ALA A 37 -0.68 -11.87 -3.04
CA ALA A 37 -1.58 -12.66 -3.89
C ALA A 37 -3.06 -12.33 -3.64
N LEU A 38 -3.47 -12.09 -2.39
CA LEU A 38 -4.82 -11.64 -2.07
C LEU A 38 -5.11 -10.28 -2.69
N LEU A 39 -4.18 -9.33 -2.60
CA LEU A 39 -4.32 -8.00 -3.18
C LEU A 39 -4.38 -8.05 -4.71
N ASP A 40 -3.59 -8.91 -5.35
CA ASP A 40 -3.64 -9.15 -6.80
C ASP A 40 -4.99 -9.72 -7.25
N GLY A 41 -5.62 -10.55 -6.42
CA GLY A 41 -6.94 -11.14 -6.68
C GLY A 41 -8.13 -10.23 -6.33
N THR A 42 -7.92 -8.97 -5.92
CA THR A 42 -9.04 -8.07 -5.55
C THR A 42 -9.84 -7.57 -6.74
N GLY A 43 -9.22 -7.50 -7.93
CA GLY A 43 -9.82 -6.88 -9.11
C GLY A 43 -9.92 -5.35 -9.02
N VAL A 44 -9.13 -4.70 -8.16
CA VAL A 44 -9.22 -3.26 -7.92
C VAL A 44 -8.97 -2.42 -9.17
N ASP A 45 -8.28 -2.96 -10.16
CA ASP A 45 -8.01 -2.31 -11.46
C ASP A 45 -9.27 -2.11 -12.32
N HIS A 46 -10.34 -2.86 -12.05
CA HIS A 46 -11.62 -2.78 -12.77
C HIS A 46 -12.87 -2.77 -11.88
N LEU A 47 -12.70 -2.86 -10.55
CA LEU A 47 -13.74 -2.70 -9.54
C LEU A 47 -13.52 -1.41 -8.74
N TRP A 48 -14.49 -0.95 -7.98
CA TRP A 48 -14.45 0.33 -7.23
C TRP A 48 -14.09 1.53 -8.12
N LEU A 49 -14.58 1.56 -9.36
CA LEU A 49 -14.25 2.59 -10.34
C LEU A 49 -14.76 3.96 -9.91
N ALA A 50 -13.93 4.98 -10.05
CA ALA A 50 -14.31 6.36 -9.81
C ALA A 50 -15.45 6.80 -10.75
N GLY A 51 -16.40 7.55 -10.22
CA GLY A 51 -17.57 8.02 -10.96
C GLY A 51 -18.75 7.05 -10.97
N ASP A 52 -18.58 5.81 -10.52
CA ASP A 52 -19.67 4.84 -10.38
C ASP A 52 -20.25 4.83 -8.96
N LYS A 53 -21.52 4.49 -8.83
CA LYS A 53 -22.09 3.99 -7.59
C LYS A 53 -21.66 2.56 -7.45
N VAL A 54 -20.94 2.21 -6.40
CA VAL A 54 -20.44 0.84 -6.23
C VAL A 54 -21.07 0.15 -5.02
N ASP A 55 -21.18 -1.15 -5.10
CA ASP A 55 -21.27 -1.97 -3.91
C ASP A 55 -19.95 -1.84 -3.14
N TRP A 56 -20.00 -1.43 -1.88
CA TRP A 56 -18.78 -1.16 -1.13
C TRP A 56 -17.95 -2.43 -0.88
N GLU A 57 -18.60 -3.59 -0.78
CA GLU A 57 -17.96 -4.85 -0.46
C GLU A 57 -17.36 -5.55 -1.69
N THR A 58 -18.09 -5.53 -2.81
CA THR A 58 -17.65 -6.22 -4.04
C THR A 58 -16.93 -5.30 -5.02
N GLY A 59 -17.16 -3.99 -4.94
CA GLY A 59 -16.67 -3.00 -5.90
C GLY A 59 -17.43 -2.96 -7.21
N GLU A 60 -18.47 -3.80 -7.37
CA GLU A 60 -19.28 -3.86 -8.58
C GLU A 60 -20.05 -2.56 -8.79
N SER A 61 -20.07 -2.10 -10.03
CA SER A 61 -20.82 -0.91 -10.42
C SER A 61 -22.32 -1.16 -10.33
N ARG A 62 -23.05 -0.19 -9.74
CA ARG A 62 -24.51 -0.08 -9.71
C ARG A 62 -25.00 1.08 -10.58
N GLY A 63 -24.17 1.48 -11.56
CA GLY A 63 -24.42 2.60 -12.47
C GLY A 63 -23.64 3.87 -12.11
N ALA A 64 -23.56 4.80 -13.03
CA ALA A 64 -22.78 6.03 -12.89
C ALA A 64 -23.42 7.04 -11.93
N TRP A 65 -22.58 7.88 -11.29
CA TRP A 65 -23.01 9.14 -10.72
C TRP A 65 -23.17 10.17 -11.84
N ASN A 66 -24.28 10.91 -11.82
CA ASN A 66 -24.57 11.92 -12.84
C ASN A 66 -24.61 13.35 -12.25
N ASP A 67 -23.81 13.60 -11.21
CA ASP A 67 -23.80 14.88 -10.48
C ASP A 67 -22.53 15.73 -10.75
N GLY A 68 -21.67 15.30 -11.66
CA GLY A 68 -20.43 15.99 -12.05
C GLY A 68 -19.31 15.95 -11.00
N ARG A 69 -19.46 15.15 -9.92
CA ARG A 69 -18.46 15.01 -8.87
C ARG A 69 -17.59 13.77 -9.08
N ALA A 70 -16.33 13.87 -8.68
CA ALA A 70 -15.42 12.73 -8.67
C ALA A 70 -15.69 11.88 -7.43
N HIS A 71 -16.60 10.90 -7.54
CA HIS A 71 -16.82 9.90 -6.49
C HIS A 71 -15.71 8.86 -6.56
N THR A 72 -14.93 8.72 -5.48
CA THR A 72 -13.85 7.74 -5.37
C THR A 72 -14.13 6.77 -4.22
N HIS A 73 -13.53 5.58 -4.27
CA HIS A 73 -13.91 4.47 -3.40
C HIS A 73 -12.75 3.88 -2.60
N CYS A 74 -11.71 4.67 -2.31
CA CYS A 74 -10.52 4.22 -1.57
C CYS A 74 -10.88 3.59 -0.22
N SER A 75 -11.75 4.23 0.54
CA SER A 75 -12.20 3.78 1.85
C SER A 75 -13.09 2.53 1.79
N ALA A 76 -13.95 2.42 0.76
CA ALA A 76 -14.76 1.23 0.51
C ALA A 76 -13.89 0.03 0.16
N PHE A 77 -12.90 0.21 -0.72
CA PHE A 77 -11.94 -0.83 -1.09
C PHE A 77 -11.17 -1.35 0.13
N VAL A 78 -10.61 -0.44 0.94
CA VAL A 78 -9.89 -0.82 2.16
C VAL A 78 -10.81 -1.57 3.13
N ALA A 79 -12.04 -1.10 3.32
CA ALA A 79 -13.03 -1.76 4.18
C ALA A 79 -13.39 -3.16 3.69
N SER A 80 -13.53 -3.35 2.36
CA SER A 80 -13.78 -4.65 1.74
C SER A 80 -12.62 -5.62 1.99
N VAL A 81 -11.38 -5.21 1.73
CA VAL A 81 -10.21 -6.06 1.97
C VAL A 81 -10.08 -6.42 3.45
N ALA A 82 -10.21 -5.45 4.35
CA ALA A 82 -10.18 -5.69 5.79
C ALA A 82 -11.25 -6.71 6.22
N LYS A 83 -12.49 -6.57 5.71
CA LYS A 83 -13.57 -7.53 5.98
C LYS A 83 -13.24 -8.96 5.51
N ARG A 84 -12.67 -9.11 4.30
CA ARG A 84 -12.22 -10.42 3.77
C ARG A 84 -11.17 -11.07 4.66
N LEU A 85 -10.37 -10.27 5.36
CA LEU A 85 -9.35 -10.71 6.32
C LEU A 85 -9.87 -10.89 7.75
N GLY A 86 -11.18 -10.67 8.00
CA GLY A 86 -11.77 -10.74 9.34
C GLY A 86 -11.41 -9.56 10.23
N ILE A 87 -10.83 -8.49 9.67
CA ILE A 87 -10.37 -7.30 10.40
C ILE A 87 -11.42 -6.20 10.29
N TYR A 88 -11.68 -5.50 11.40
CA TYR A 88 -12.60 -4.38 11.41
C TYR A 88 -11.87 -3.05 11.15
N VAL A 89 -12.45 -2.27 10.26
CA VAL A 89 -12.23 -0.83 10.08
C VAL A 89 -13.59 -0.21 9.81
N LEU A 90 -13.77 1.09 10.06
CA LEU A 90 -15.05 1.75 9.80
C LEU A 90 -15.54 1.46 8.40
N ARG A 91 -16.80 1.04 8.28
CA ARG A 91 -17.42 0.60 7.03
C ARG A 91 -18.94 0.72 7.05
N PRO A 92 -19.61 0.77 5.89
CA PRO A 92 -21.05 0.63 5.84
C PRO A 92 -21.51 -0.77 6.34
N PRO A 93 -22.72 -0.91 6.92
CA PRO A 93 -23.66 0.17 7.26
C PRO A 93 -23.34 0.87 8.58
N ASP A 94 -22.34 0.41 9.36
CA ASP A 94 -22.04 0.91 10.70
C ASP A 94 -21.58 2.39 10.67
N HIS A 95 -21.03 2.82 9.53
CA HIS A 95 -20.60 4.20 9.30
C HIS A 95 -21.00 4.66 7.89
N SER A 96 -21.31 5.97 7.76
CA SER A 96 -21.58 6.59 6.45
C SER A 96 -20.41 6.41 5.47
N ALA A 97 -20.73 6.18 4.20
CA ALA A 97 -19.74 6.19 3.12
C ALA A 97 -19.22 7.61 2.79
N VAL A 98 -19.94 8.66 3.21
CA VAL A 98 -19.54 10.05 2.98
C VAL A 98 -18.34 10.39 3.85
N LEU A 99 -17.27 10.91 3.23
CA LEU A 99 -15.98 11.24 3.88
C LEU A 99 -15.38 10.10 4.72
N LEU A 100 -15.70 8.86 4.36
CA LEU A 100 -15.29 7.68 5.13
C LEU A 100 -13.76 7.57 5.29
N ALA A 101 -12.96 8.03 4.32
CA ALA A 101 -11.50 8.00 4.45
C ALA A 101 -10.99 8.88 5.61
N ASN A 102 -11.57 10.07 5.81
CA ASN A 102 -11.26 10.93 6.96
C ASN A 102 -11.68 10.25 8.28
N ALA A 103 -12.89 9.69 8.30
CA ALA A 103 -13.38 8.97 9.48
C ALA A 103 -12.53 7.72 9.81
N GLN A 104 -12.11 6.96 8.80
CA GLN A 104 -11.20 5.82 9.00
C GLN A 104 -9.86 6.26 9.57
N MET A 105 -9.28 7.34 9.04
CA MET A 105 -8.02 7.89 9.54
C MET A 105 -8.13 8.30 11.02
N GLY A 106 -9.14 9.11 11.37
CA GLY A 106 -9.37 9.53 12.76
C GLY A 106 -9.63 8.33 13.68
N TRP A 107 -10.44 7.36 13.23
CA TRP A 107 -10.72 6.15 14.01
C TRP A 107 -9.47 5.30 14.22
N LEU A 108 -8.64 5.08 13.19
CA LEU A 108 -7.40 4.30 13.27
C LEU A 108 -6.43 4.86 14.34
N GLY A 109 -6.45 6.18 14.58
CA GLY A 109 -5.68 6.84 15.63
C GLY A 109 -6.30 6.74 17.04
N SER A 110 -7.48 6.13 17.20
CA SER A 110 -8.23 6.11 18.47
C SER A 110 -7.86 4.92 19.38
N ALA A 111 -8.20 5.05 20.67
CA ALA A 111 -8.09 3.96 21.64
C ALA A 111 -8.99 2.76 21.26
N THR A 112 -10.12 3.01 20.60
CA THR A 112 -11.02 1.96 20.11
C THR A 112 -10.35 1.09 19.05
N ALA A 113 -9.67 1.70 18.06
CA ALA A 113 -8.92 0.97 17.06
C ALA A 113 -7.74 0.21 17.68
N ALA A 114 -7.04 0.83 18.65
CA ALA A 114 -5.98 0.15 19.39
C ALA A 114 -6.51 -1.08 20.15
N GLY A 115 -7.68 -1.00 20.77
CA GLY A 115 -8.39 -2.12 21.39
C GLY A 115 -8.79 -3.21 20.39
N ALA A 116 -9.09 -2.82 19.16
CA ALA A 116 -9.41 -3.72 18.04
C ALA A 116 -8.16 -4.31 17.34
N GLY A 117 -6.95 -4.06 17.83
CA GLY A 117 -5.72 -4.67 17.30
C GLY A 117 -4.88 -3.78 16.39
N TRP A 118 -5.37 -2.60 16.02
CA TRP A 118 -4.59 -1.67 15.20
C TRP A 118 -3.44 -1.02 15.97
N ARG A 119 -2.32 -0.82 15.31
CA ARG A 119 -1.12 -0.19 15.89
C ARG A 119 -0.58 0.87 14.93
N PRO A 120 -0.33 2.11 15.38
CA PRO A 120 0.36 3.11 14.58
C PRO A 120 1.80 2.67 14.32
N LEU A 121 2.31 3.01 13.16
CA LEU A 121 3.70 2.75 12.76
C LEU A 121 4.44 4.08 12.63
N PRO A 122 5.74 4.11 12.99
CA PRO A 122 6.49 5.37 13.08
C PRO A 122 6.85 5.97 11.72
N ASP A 123 7.05 5.14 10.69
CA ASP A 123 7.64 5.56 9.44
C ASP A 123 7.32 4.59 8.27
N PRO A 124 7.65 4.97 7.02
CA PRO A 124 7.43 4.15 5.84
C PRO A 124 8.19 2.82 5.84
N ALA A 125 9.38 2.77 6.48
CA ALA A 125 10.19 1.56 6.53
C ALA A 125 9.54 0.51 7.46
N ALA A 126 9.04 0.95 8.61
CA ALA A 126 8.24 0.11 9.49
C ALA A 126 6.97 -0.40 8.79
N ALA A 127 6.30 0.47 8.00
CA ALA A 127 5.11 0.09 7.22
C ALA A 127 5.43 -0.99 6.19
N GLN A 128 6.49 -0.84 5.41
CA GLN A 128 6.91 -1.84 4.44
C GLN A 128 7.34 -3.15 5.10
N THR A 129 8.10 -3.06 6.21
CA THR A 129 8.53 -4.23 6.98
C THR A 129 7.33 -5.04 7.46
N ARG A 130 6.33 -4.39 8.04
CA ARG A 130 5.12 -5.06 8.54
C ARG A 130 4.29 -5.67 7.40
N ALA A 131 4.16 -4.97 6.26
CA ALA A 131 3.52 -5.52 5.08
C ALA A 131 4.25 -6.77 4.55
N ASN A 132 5.60 -6.74 4.46
CA ASN A 132 6.41 -7.89 4.05
C ASN A 132 6.29 -9.08 5.01
N GLN A 133 5.99 -8.83 6.28
CA GLN A 133 5.70 -9.85 7.28
C GLN A 133 4.27 -10.43 7.16
N GLY A 134 3.40 -9.81 6.36
CA GLY A 134 2.04 -10.29 6.09
C GLY A 134 0.99 -9.67 7.00
N ASP A 135 1.24 -8.51 7.60
CA ASP A 135 0.22 -7.71 8.27
C ASP A 135 -0.57 -6.87 7.27
N LEU A 136 -1.83 -6.59 7.57
CA LEU A 136 -2.59 -5.56 6.89
C LEU A 136 -2.07 -4.19 7.34
N VAL A 137 -1.45 -3.45 6.42
CA VAL A 137 -0.92 -2.11 6.70
C VAL A 137 -1.68 -1.09 5.87
N LEU A 138 -2.21 -0.07 6.53
CA LEU A 138 -2.93 1.05 5.89
C LEU A 138 -2.07 2.30 5.92
N ALA A 139 -2.03 3.00 4.79
CA ALA A 139 -1.52 4.36 4.64
C ALA A 139 -2.71 5.29 4.49
N ALA A 140 -2.87 6.27 5.37
CA ALA A 140 -4.02 7.17 5.39
C ALA A 140 -3.60 8.62 5.59
N SER A 141 -4.32 9.54 4.95
CA SER A 141 -4.18 10.98 5.12
C SER A 141 -5.55 11.64 5.09
N GLU A 142 -5.85 12.44 6.09
CA GLU A 142 -7.02 13.32 6.10
C GLU A 142 -6.82 14.48 5.11
N ASN A 143 -7.93 15.00 4.59
CA ASN A 143 -7.87 16.27 3.90
C ASN A 143 -7.86 17.40 4.94
N PRO A 144 -7.00 18.42 4.80
CA PRO A 144 -7.01 19.59 5.67
C PRO A 144 -8.35 20.34 5.67
N ASP A 145 -9.10 20.30 4.55
CA ASP A 145 -10.47 20.75 4.45
C ASP A 145 -11.40 19.60 4.90
N PRO A 146 -12.14 19.75 6.00
CA PRO A 146 -12.99 18.69 6.53
C PRO A 146 -14.17 18.33 5.62
N ASP A 147 -14.54 19.19 4.68
CA ASP A 147 -15.60 18.95 3.70
C ASP A 147 -15.10 18.21 2.45
N MET A 148 -13.80 17.99 2.36
CA MET A 148 -13.15 17.29 1.25
C MET A 148 -12.62 15.91 1.69
N PRO A 149 -12.71 14.91 0.81
CA PRO A 149 -12.26 13.57 1.16
C PRO A 149 -10.72 13.51 1.28
N GLY A 150 -10.24 12.81 2.29
CA GLY A 150 -8.87 12.32 2.38
C GLY A 150 -8.63 11.11 1.47
N HIS A 151 -7.55 10.39 1.73
CA HIS A 151 -7.22 9.17 0.99
C HIS A 151 -6.69 8.09 1.91
N ILE A 152 -6.95 6.84 1.54
CA ILE A 152 -6.47 5.66 2.23
C ILE A 152 -6.11 4.57 1.22
N ALA A 153 -5.02 3.85 1.48
CA ALA A 153 -4.53 2.77 0.63
C ALA A 153 -3.94 1.64 1.48
N ILE A 154 -3.76 0.47 0.88
CA ILE A 154 -3.13 -0.68 1.54
C ILE A 154 -1.67 -0.73 1.11
N VAL A 155 -0.74 -0.70 2.08
CA VAL A 155 0.68 -0.93 1.81
C VAL A 155 0.87 -2.38 1.37
N ARG A 156 1.48 -2.54 0.21
CA ARG A 156 1.67 -3.83 -0.45
C ARG A 156 3.02 -4.44 -0.08
N PRO A 157 3.10 -5.75 0.23
CA PRO A 157 4.38 -6.44 0.30
C PRO A 157 5.18 -6.27 -1.00
N SER A 158 6.44 -5.88 -0.92
CA SER A 158 7.30 -5.63 -2.08
C SER A 158 8.78 -5.64 -1.71
N ASP A 159 9.62 -5.85 -2.74
CA ASP A 159 11.09 -5.78 -2.64
C ASP A 159 11.61 -4.36 -2.97
N VAL A 160 10.92 -3.33 -2.45
CA VAL A 160 11.32 -1.94 -2.64
C VAL A 160 12.71 -1.71 -2.06
N ASP A 161 13.59 -1.02 -2.80
CA ASP A 161 14.89 -0.59 -2.29
C ASP A 161 14.80 0.67 -1.42
N ALA A 162 15.86 0.94 -0.64
CA ALA A 162 15.87 2.04 0.31
C ALA A 162 15.72 3.42 -0.36
N THR A 163 16.30 3.61 -1.54
CA THR A 163 16.22 4.88 -2.28
C THR A 163 14.81 5.13 -2.79
N THR A 164 14.21 4.13 -3.41
CA THR A 164 12.82 4.21 -3.89
C THR A 164 11.85 4.43 -2.72
N LEU A 165 12.08 3.76 -1.58
CA LEU A 165 11.25 3.95 -0.39
C LEU A 165 11.36 5.38 0.16
N GLU A 166 12.56 5.95 0.22
CA GLU A 166 12.80 7.33 0.68
C GLU A 166 12.14 8.36 -0.25
N GLU A 167 12.29 8.21 -1.55
CA GLU A 167 11.79 9.17 -2.53
C GLU A 167 10.29 9.05 -2.78
N GLN A 168 9.78 7.83 -2.89
CA GLN A 168 8.44 7.55 -3.40
C GLN A 168 7.53 6.84 -2.39
N GLY A 169 8.06 6.42 -1.25
CA GLY A 169 7.34 5.64 -0.25
C GLY A 169 7.15 4.17 -0.63
N PRO A 170 6.49 3.41 0.24
CA PRO A 170 6.18 2.00 -0.03
C PRO A 170 5.24 1.86 -1.23
N PHE A 171 5.20 0.67 -1.82
CA PHE A 171 4.16 0.38 -2.81
C PHE A 171 2.81 0.16 -2.13
N VAL A 172 1.75 0.59 -2.81
CA VAL A 172 0.37 0.46 -2.32
C VAL A 172 -0.55 -0.15 -3.37
N THR A 173 -1.57 -0.86 -2.90
CA THR A 173 -2.75 -1.26 -3.66
C THR A 173 -3.88 -0.32 -3.27
N GLN A 174 -4.58 0.27 -4.24
CA GLN A 174 -5.58 1.30 -3.98
C GLN A 174 -6.71 1.35 -5.00
N ALA A 175 -7.89 1.78 -4.54
CA ALA A 175 -8.91 2.43 -5.36
C ALA A 175 -8.87 3.94 -5.14
N GLY A 176 -9.33 4.73 -6.11
CA GLY A 176 -9.33 6.19 -5.99
C GLY A 176 -9.63 6.88 -7.31
N GLY A 177 -9.05 8.04 -7.55
CA GLY A 177 -9.06 8.68 -8.88
C GLY A 177 -8.27 7.87 -9.92
N HIS A 178 -7.39 7.00 -9.44
CA HIS A 178 -6.68 5.98 -10.21
C HIS A 178 -6.59 4.71 -9.36
N ASN A 179 -7.22 3.67 -9.84
CA ASN A 179 -7.09 2.35 -9.26
C ASN A 179 -5.76 1.72 -9.67
N ALA A 180 -5.11 1.02 -8.75
CA ALA A 180 -3.85 0.34 -9.02
C ALA A 180 -3.66 -0.88 -8.12
N LEU A 181 -3.29 -2.01 -8.73
CA LEU A 181 -2.81 -3.20 -8.01
C LEU A 181 -1.48 -2.91 -7.30
N SER A 182 -0.61 -2.12 -7.94
CA SER A 182 0.68 -1.72 -7.37
C SER A 182 1.10 -0.36 -7.92
N THR A 183 1.35 0.59 -7.03
CA THR A 183 1.87 1.92 -7.37
C THR A 183 2.68 2.47 -6.20
N PRO A 184 3.74 3.28 -6.43
CA PRO A 184 4.40 3.98 -5.34
C PRO A 184 3.43 4.90 -4.59
N LEU A 185 3.57 5.01 -3.28
CA LEU A 185 2.69 5.78 -2.41
C LEU A 185 2.61 7.25 -2.84
N ALA A 186 3.74 7.89 -3.18
CA ALA A 186 3.78 9.26 -3.68
C ALA A 186 2.85 9.47 -4.89
N ARG A 187 2.83 8.49 -5.82
CA ARG A 187 1.94 8.51 -6.98
C ARG A 187 0.48 8.27 -6.58
N GLY A 188 0.24 7.35 -5.66
CA GLY A 188 -1.10 7.04 -5.15
C GLY A 188 -1.76 8.27 -4.51
N PHE A 189 -1.00 9.02 -3.73
CA PHE A 189 -1.46 10.20 -2.99
C PHE A 189 -1.23 11.54 -3.70
N ARG A 190 -0.84 11.55 -4.98
CA ARG A 190 -0.48 12.79 -5.72
C ARG A 190 -1.55 13.88 -5.75
N ASN A 191 -2.82 13.50 -5.63
CA ASN A 191 -3.95 14.45 -5.61
C ASN A 191 -4.19 15.05 -4.21
N HIS A 192 -3.46 14.59 -3.20
CA HIS A 192 -3.53 15.05 -1.81
C HIS A 192 -2.26 15.82 -1.46
N ARG A 193 -2.30 17.14 -1.70
CA ARG A 193 -1.13 18.02 -1.54
C ARG A 193 -0.57 17.92 -0.13
N GLY A 194 0.75 17.68 -0.04
CA GLY A 194 1.45 17.55 1.25
C GLY A 194 1.24 16.21 1.97
N ALA A 195 0.48 15.27 1.37
CA ALA A 195 0.31 13.94 1.95
C ALA A 195 1.64 13.18 2.00
N TRP A 196 2.38 13.15 0.90
CA TRP A 196 3.72 12.57 0.85
C TRP A 196 4.78 13.64 0.56
N LEU A 197 5.87 13.59 1.30
CA LEU A 197 7.12 14.30 1.04
C LEU A 197 8.27 13.28 1.14
N PRO A 198 9.34 13.40 0.31
CA PRO A 198 10.50 12.52 0.39
C PRO A 198 11.07 12.42 1.81
N GLY A 199 11.57 11.25 2.18
CA GLY A 199 12.02 10.98 3.55
C GLY A 199 10.91 10.68 4.55
N GLY A 200 9.67 10.44 4.09
CA GLY A 200 8.53 10.08 4.94
C GLY A 200 7.86 11.27 5.64
N GLY A 201 8.21 12.50 5.25
CA GLY A 201 7.47 13.69 5.67
C GLY A 201 6.07 13.72 5.11
N GLY A 202 5.24 14.67 5.57
CA GLY A 202 3.87 14.83 5.11
C GLY A 202 2.83 14.36 6.13
N SER A 203 1.56 14.32 5.69
CA SER A 203 0.42 14.04 6.58
C SER A 203 0.03 12.55 6.61
N ILE A 204 0.66 11.70 5.78
CA ILE A 204 0.35 10.26 5.78
C ILE A 204 0.78 9.64 7.10
N ARG A 205 -0.13 8.84 7.68
CA ARG A 205 0.15 7.97 8.82
C ARG A 205 -0.08 6.52 8.44
N PHE A 206 0.67 5.65 9.08
CA PHE A 206 0.63 4.22 8.84
C PHE A 206 0.08 3.48 10.05
N PHE A 207 -0.74 2.46 9.79
CA PHE A 207 -1.35 1.62 10.81
C PHE A 207 -1.27 0.17 10.39
N ALA A 208 -0.91 -0.73 11.30
CA ALA A 208 -0.82 -2.16 11.05
C ALA A 208 -1.81 -2.94 11.90
N HIS A 209 -2.31 -4.03 11.35
CA HIS A 209 -3.08 -5.05 12.06
C HIS A 209 -2.58 -6.43 11.62
N SER A 210 -2.32 -7.30 12.59
CA SER A 210 -1.90 -8.68 12.29
C SER A 210 -3.05 -9.46 11.66
N ILE A 211 -2.73 -10.29 10.67
CA ILE A 211 -3.69 -11.17 10.01
C ILE A 211 -3.54 -12.58 10.59
N GLU A 212 -4.64 -13.15 11.03
CA GLU A 212 -4.68 -14.56 11.42
C GLU A 212 -4.76 -15.44 10.17
N TRP A 213 -3.58 -15.77 9.63
CA TRP A 213 -3.51 -16.65 8.48
C TRP A 213 -3.85 -18.09 8.86
N PRO A 214 -4.76 -18.77 8.13
CA PRO A 214 -5.01 -20.19 8.34
C PRO A 214 -3.70 -20.97 8.27
N GLN A 215 -3.43 -21.77 9.29
CA GLN A 215 -2.30 -22.70 9.26
C GLN A 215 -2.52 -23.68 8.11
N GLY A 216 -1.56 -23.76 7.17
CA GLY A 216 -1.63 -24.75 6.09
C GLY A 216 -1.72 -26.16 6.67
N ARG A 217 -2.73 -26.92 6.22
CA ARG A 217 -2.81 -28.37 6.49
C ARG A 217 -1.82 -29.10 5.63
#